data_a707b65ba0c73c640998c3ba730f22e5
#
_entry.id   a707b65ba0c73c640998c3ba730f22e5
#
_cell.length_a   1.000
_cell.length_b   1.000
_cell.length_c   1.000
_cell.angle_alpha   90.00
_cell.angle_beta   90.00
_cell.angle_gamma   90.00
#
_symmetry.space_group_name_H-M   'P 1'
#
loop_
_entity.id
_entity.type
_entity.pdbx_description
1 polymer ?
#
loop_
_entity_poly.entity_id
_entity_poly.type
_entity_poly.pdbx_seq_one_letter_code
_entity_poly.pdbx_strand_id
1 'polypeptide(L)'
;EATLPTLVLDDGTRLTEVIAIAHYLEAVYPERPLLGTTPSERGLILNWNHRIFNTLFMACAEAFRNSHPAYAGRALPGPQNFEQIPALAERGKARLMSALEMTNSELAHRPFIAGQQLSFADIDLLAVLTFAKWAAKTEPRDDMSNLLAWRQRATEALHTGA
;
A
#
# COMPACT_ATOMS: atom_id res chain seq x y z
N GLU A 1 -5.71 -8.65 19.95
CA GLU A 1 -5.93 -8.41 18.51
C GLU A 1 -4.98 -9.31 17.74
N ALA A 2 -5.50 -10.05 16.75
CA ALA A 2 -4.70 -10.92 15.88
C ALA A 2 -4.38 -10.17 14.57
N THR A 3 -3.60 -9.11 14.70
CA THR A 3 -3.14 -8.31 13.54
C THR A 3 -1.68 -8.63 13.22
N LEU A 4 -1.38 -8.73 11.93
CA LEU A 4 -0.02 -8.93 11.41
C LEU A 4 0.31 -7.77 10.44
N PRO A 5 1.57 -7.34 10.43
CA PRO A 5 2.68 -7.75 11.29
C PRO A 5 2.59 -7.18 12.71
N THR A 6 3.26 -7.82 13.65
CA THR A 6 3.48 -7.29 15.01
C THR A 6 4.98 -7.38 15.32
N LEU A 7 5.60 -6.24 15.61
CA LEU A 7 6.96 -6.17 16.13
C LEU A 7 6.90 -6.07 17.66
N VAL A 8 7.62 -6.95 18.35
CA VAL A 8 7.77 -6.91 19.81
C VAL A 8 9.18 -6.43 20.13
N LEU A 9 9.28 -5.34 20.88
CA LEU A 9 10.55 -4.78 21.32
C LEU A 9 11.08 -5.50 22.55
N ASP A 10 12.34 -5.29 22.90
CA ASP A 10 13.00 -5.94 24.03
C ASP A 10 12.35 -5.63 25.40
N ASP A 11 11.72 -4.46 25.52
CA ASP A 11 10.96 -4.06 26.71
C ASP A 11 9.53 -4.61 26.75
N GLY A 12 9.13 -5.41 25.76
CA GLY A 12 7.80 -5.99 25.59
C GLY A 12 6.78 -5.07 24.89
N THR A 13 7.16 -3.87 24.49
CA THR A 13 6.29 -2.97 23.70
C THR A 13 5.93 -3.60 22.36
N ARG A 14 4.67 -3.49 21.94
CA ARG A 14 4.18 -4.05 20.69
C ARG A 14 3.79 -2.95 19.71
N LEU A 15 4.37 -3.00 18.51
CA LEU A 15 4.00 -2.17 17.37
C LEU A 15 3.24 -3.02 16.35
N THR A 16 2.04 -2.59 15.96
CA THR A 16 1.14 -3.39 15.10
C THR A 16 0.89 -2.79 13.73
N GLU A 17 1.16 -1.48 13.56
CA GLU A 17 0.95 -0.81 12.28
C GLU A 17 2.25 -0.81 11.46
N VAL A 18 2.17 -1.20 10.19
CA VAL A 18 3.33 -1.29 9.29
C VAL A 18 4.12 0.01 9.25
N ILE A 19 3.43 1.15 9.17
CA ILE A 19 4.09 2.46 9.13
C ILE A 19 4.82 2.78 10.45
N ALA A 20 4.26 2.41 11.59
CA ALA A 20 4.90 2.60 12.90
C ALA A 20 6.14 1.70 13.03
N ILE A 21 6.05 0.46 12.56
CA ILE A 21 7.18 -0.48 12.51
C ILE A 21 8.29 0.07 11.61
N ALA A 22 7.96 0.58 10.43
CA ALA A 22 8.92 1.16 9.50
C ALA A 22 9.65 2.37 10.11
N HIS A 23 8.93 3.28 10.76
CA HIS A 23 9.51 4.42 11.46
C HIS A 23 10.45 4.00 12.60
N TYR A 24 10.07 3.00 13.37
CA TYR A 24 10.91 2.46 14.42
C TYR A 24 12.20 1.85 13.85
N LEU A 25 12.06 0.99 12.83
CA LEU A 25 13.20 0.32 12.22
C LEU A 25 14.18 1.30 11.59
N GLU A 26 13.70 2.32 10.87
CA GLU A 26 14.58 3.32 10.27
C GLU A 26 15.28 4.20 11.34
N ALA A 27 14.63 4.45 12.47
CA ALA A 27 15.26 5.17 13.58
C ALA A 27 16.39 4.35 14.24
N VAL A 28 16.26 3.02 14.24
CA VAL A 28 17.27 2.09 14.81
C VAL A 28 18.36 1.76 13.78
N TYR A 29 18.00 1.68 12.48
CA TYR A 29 18.88 1.30 11.38
C TYR A 29 18.84 2.37 10.27
N PRO A 30 19.50 3.52 10.46
CA PRO A 30 19.36 4.70 9.60
C PRO A 30 20.20 4.65 8.31
N GLU A 31 20.97 3.59 8.06
CA GLU A 31 21.95 3.53 6.96
C GLU A 31 21.33 3.62 5.57
N ARG A 32 20.05 3.21 5.45
CA ARG A 32 19.29 3.23 4.19
C ARG A 32 17.92 3.86 4.40
N PRO A 33 17.84 5.20 4.42
CA PRO A 33 16.58 5.88 4.72
C PRO A 33 15.58 5.71 3.58
N LEU A 34 14.41 5.15 3.89
CA LEU A 34 13.26 5.00 2.99
C LEU A 34 12.11 5.95 3.35
N LEU A 35 12.19 6.59 4.53
CA LEU A 35 11.17 7.52 5.04
C LEU A 35 11.57 9.00 4.85
N GLY A 36 12.69 9.22 4.14
CA GLY A 36 13.17 10.56 3.81
C GLY A 36 14.17 11.15 4.82
N THR A 37 15.06 11.99 4.32
CA THR A 37 16.14 12.60 5.09
C THR A 37 15.82 14.04 5.50
N THR A 38 15.01 14.74 4.70
CA THR A 38 14.56 16.11 4.98
C THR A 38 13.12 16.13 5.49
N PRO A 39 12.68 17.17 6.21
CA PRO A 39 11.29 17.33 6.64
C PRO A 39 10.29 17.26 5.47
N SER A 40 10.65 17.82 4.32
CA SER A 40 9.81 17.83 3.12
C SER A 40 9.64 16.44 2.53
N GLU A 41 10.73 15.67 2.39
CA GLU A 41 10.69 14.28 1.91
C GLU A 41 9.84 13.41 2.85
N ARG A 42 10.06 13.51 4.15
CA ARG A 42 9.29 12.77 5.15
C ARG A 42 7.80 13.06 5.04
N GLY A 43 7.44 14.34 4.88
CA GLY A 43 6.05 14.75 4.68
C GLY A 43 5.45 14.17 3.41
N LEU A 44 6.18 14.21 2.28
CA LEU A 44 5.71 13.67 1.00
C LEU A 44 5.55 12.14 1.03
N ILE A 45 6.50 11.43 1.61
CA ILE A 45 6.46 9.96 1.71
C ILE A 45 5.27 9.53 2.58
N LEU A 46 5.09 10.14 3.74
CA LEU A 46 3.95 9.85 4.62
C LEU A 46 2.61 10.19 3.97
N ASN A 47 2.55 11.31 3.25
CA ASN A 47 1.35 11.70 2.48
C ASN A 47 1.00 10.63 1.42
N TRP A 48 1.97 10.14 0.68
CA TRP A 48 1.74 9.09 -0.32
C TRP A 48 1.39 7.75 0.31
N ASN A 49 2.07 7.35 1.38
CA ASN A 49 1.71 6.17 2.16
C ASN A 49 0.22 6.20 2.55
N HIS A 50 -0.24 7.31 3.12
CA HIS A 50 -1.64 7.45 3.53
C HIS A 50 -2.63 7.51 2.35
N ARG A 51 -2.26 8.16 1.24
CA ARG A 51 -3.07 8.15 0.01
C ARG A 51 -3.20 6.74 -0.57
N ILE A 52 -2.11 5.98 -0.68
CA ILE A 52 -2.12 4.58 -1.16
C ILE A 52 -3.03 3.73 -0.28
N PHE A 53 -2.90 3.85 1.04
CA PHE A 53 -3.78 3.15 1.97
C PHE A 53 -5.25 3.46 1.74
N ASN A 54 -5.63 4.73 1.71
CA ASN A 54 -7.04 5.13 1.62
C ASN A 54 -7.67 4.90 0.24
N THR A 55 -6.90 5.08 -0.83
CA THR A 55 -7.46 5.04 -2.20
C THR A 55 -7.30 3.68 -2.88
N LEU A 56 -6.16 3.01 -2.71
CA LEU A 56 -5.87 1.73 -3.36
C LEU A 56 -6.14 0.55 -2.43
N PHE A 57 -5.47 0.51 -1.26
CA PHE A 57 -5.59 -0.62 -0.36
C PHE A 57 -7.02 -0.79 0.16
N MET A 58 -7.65 0.28 0.65
CA MET A 58 -9.02 0.20 1.17
C MET A 58 -10.04 -0.13 0.07
N ALA A 59 -9.84 0.35 -1.16
CA ALA A 59 -10.70 -0.03 -2.29
C ALA A 59 -10.55 -1.52 -2.65
N CYS A 60 -9.33 -2.04 -2.66
CA CYS A 60 -9.06 -3.46 -2.87
C CYS A 60 -9.66 -4.32 -1.75
N ALA A 61 -9.46 -3.93 -0.49
CA ALA A 61 -10.01 -4.62 0.68
C ALA A 61 -11.55 -4.61 0.66
N GLU A 62 -12.17 -3.48 0.29
CA GLU A 62 -13.62 -3.36 0.12
C GLU A 62 -14.15 -4.32 -0.95
N ALA A 63 -13.49 -4.37 -2.12
CA ALA A 63 -13.85 -5.29 -3.20
C ALA A 63 -13.72 -6.75 -2.75
N PHE A 64 -12.60 -7.12 -2.18
CA PHE A 64 -12.28 -8.48 -1.79
C PHE A 64 -13.16 -9.00 -0.65
N ARG A 65 -13.23 -8.26 0.44
CA ARG A 65 -13.92 -8.73 1.65
C ARG A 65 -15.45 -8.76 1.50
N ASN A 66 -16.01 -7.96 0.59
CA ASN A 66 -17.45 -7.99 0.31
C ASN A 66 -17.85 -8.95 -0.82
N SER A 67 -16.90 -9.66 -1.45
CA SER A 67 -17.20 -10.63 -2.52
C SER A 67 -16.69 -12.04 -2.26
N HIS A 68 -15.59 -12.19 -1.51
CA HIS A 68 -14.95 -13.49 -1.34
C HIS A 68 -15.68 -14.34 -0.28
N PRO A 69 -16.06 -15.62 -0.57
CA PRO A 69 -16.89 -16.46 0.31
C PRO A 69 -16.31 -16.67 1.72
N ALA A 70 -14.97 -16.70 1.85
CA ALA A 70 -14.31 -16.87 3.15
C ALA A 70 -14.58 -15.73 4.14
N TYR A 71 -15.12 -14.59 3.68
CA TYR A 71 -15.45 -13.43 4.50
C TYR A 71 -16.97 -13.26 4.70
N ALA A 72 -17.79 -14.24 4.36
CA ALA A 72 -19.21 -14.23 4.73
C ALA A 72 -19.37 -14.06 6.25
N GLY A 73 -20.18 -13.10 6.67
CA GLY A 73 -20.34 -12.70 8.07
C GLY A 73 -19.14 -11.99 8.71
N ARG A 74 -18.06 -11.71 7.96
CA ARG A 74 -16.78 -11.14 8.47
C ARG A 74 -16.21 -10.11 7.51
N ALA A 75 -17.05 -9.28 6.92
CA ALA A 75 -16.63 -8.32 5.87
C ALA A 75 -15.63 -7.27 6.36
N LEU A 76 -15.59 -6.96 7.64
CA LEU A 76 -14.59 -6.06 8.23
C LEU A 76 -13.65 -6.82 9.17
N PRO A 77 -12.38 -6.38 9.31
CA PRO A 77 -11.50 -6.86 10.35
C PRO A 77 -11.95 -6.37 11.72
N GLY A 78 -11.61 -7.09 12.77
CA GLY A 78 -11.91 -6.70 14.15
C GLY A 78 -12.72 -7.74 14.90
N PRO A 79 -13.10 -7.43 16.16
CA PRO A 79 -13.80 -8.39 17.04
C PRO A 79 -15.29 -8.54 16.72
N GLN A 80 -15.89 -7.62 15.97
CA GLN A 80 -17.28 -7.66 15.58
C GLN A 80 -17.45 -8.26 14.19
N ASN A 81 -18.50 -9.04 14.00
CA ASN A 81 -18.87 -9.61 12.73
C ASN A 81 -19.78 -8.64 11.95
N PHE A 82 -19.51 -8.50 10.66
CA PHE A 82 -20.30 -7.69 9.73
C PHE A 82 -20.58 -8.49 8.47
N GLU A 83 -21.84 -8.43 8.02
CA GLU A 83 -22.25 -9.06 6.77
C GLU A 83 -21.60 -8.39 5.54
N GLN A 84 -21.42 -9.18 4.51
CA GLN A 84 -20.99 -8.68 3.21
C GLN A 84 -22.09 -7.84 2.56
N ILE A 85 -21.67 -6.76 1.89
CA ILE A 85 -22.56 -5.88 1.11
C ILE A 85 -22.06 -5.91 -0.35
N PRO A 86 -22.70 -6.66 -1.26
CA PRO A 86 -22.22 -6.83 -2.63
C PRO A 86 -22.01 -5.50 -3.39
N ALA A 87 -22.85 -4.50 -3.13
CA ALA A 87 -22.70 -3.17 -3.71
C ALA A 87 -21.35 -2.50 -3.34
N LEU A 88 -20.80 -2.81 -2.16
CA LEU A 88 -19.48 -2.33 -1.76
C LEU A 88 -18.37 -3.03 -2.53
N ALA A 89 -18.56 -4.29 -2.92
CA ALA A 89 -17.59 -4.99 -3.77
C ALA A 89 -17.46 -4.29 -5.14
N GLU A 90 -18.57 -3.93 -5.77
CA GLU A 90 -18.57 -3.22 -7.05
C GLU A 90 -18.00 -1.80 -6.91
N ARG A 91 -18.37 -1.07 -5.87
CA ARG A 91 -17.78 0.24 -5.57
C ARG A 91 -16.28 0.15 -5.35
N GLY A 92 -15.82 -0.85 -4.62
CA GLY A 92 -14.40 -1.09 -4.36
C GLY A 92 -13.60 -1.29 -5.66
N LYS A 93 -14.11 -2.11 -6.59
CA LYS A 93 -13.50 -2.32 -7.91
C LYS A 93 -13.39 -1.01 -8.71
N ALA A 94 -14.47 -0.25 -8.77
CA ALA A 94 -14.51 1.03 -9.49
C ALA A 94 -13.51 2.04 -8.88
N ARG A 95 -13.49 2.16 -7.54
CA ARG A 95 -12.54 3.01 -6.81
C ARG A 95 -11.09 2.59 -7.06
N LEU A 96 -10.81 1.29 -7.05
CA LEU A 96 -9.47 0.76 -7.29
C LEU A 96 -8.98 1.14 -8.69
N MET A 97 -9.82 0.98 -9.73
CA MET A 97 -9.45 1.36 -11.09
C MET A 97 -9.19 2.86 -11.23
N SER A 98 -10.06 3.70 -10.67
CA SER A 98 -9.86 5.15 -10.65
C SER A 98 -8.58 5.57 -9.92
N ALA A 99 -8.24 4.87 -8.82
CA ALA A 99 -7.00 5.13 -8.09
C ALA A 99 -5.75 4.71 -8.87
N LEU A 100 -5.81 3.63 -9.66
CA LEU A 100 -4.73 3.23 -10.57
C LEU A 100 -4.52 4.28 -11.68
N GLU A 101 -5.60 4.81 -12.26
CA GLU A 101 -5.54 5.89 -13.27
C GLU A 101 -4.88 7.15 -12.69
N MET A 102 -5.30 7.57 -11.49
CA MET A 102 -4.70 8.70 -10.78
C MET A 102 -3.20 8.45 -10.52
N THR A 103 -2.85 7.26 -10.05
CA THR A 103 -1.44 6.91 -9.77
C THR A 103 -0.60 6.91 -11.05
N ASN A 104 -1.13 6.40 -12.16
CA ASN A 104 -0.47 6.46 -13.47
C ASN A 104 -0.20 7.91 -13.90
N SER A 105 -1.17 8.81 -13.71
CA SER A 105 -1.02 10.23 -14.04
C SER A 105 0.05 10.93 -13.19
N GLU A 106 0.11 10.63 -11.90
CA GLU A 106 1.10 11.18 -10.99
C GLU A 106 2.53 10.71 -11.34
N LEU A 107 2.68 9.48 -11.77
CA LEU A 107 3.97 8.90 -12.18
C LEU A 107 4.47 9.39 -13.55
N ALA A 108 3.69 10.15 -14.29
CA ALA A 108 4.16 10.84 -15.50
C ALA A 108 5.21 11.91 -15.22
N HIS A 109 5.28 12.43 -13.99
CA HIS A 109 6.09 13.59 -13.62
C HIS A 109 7.29 13.27 -12.73
N ARG A 110 7.45 12.01 -12.32
CA ARG A 110 8.51 11.59 -11.39
C ARG A 110 8.83 10.10 -11.49
N PRO A 111 10.08 9.70 -11.21
CA PRO A 111 10.48 8.31 -11.32
C PRO A 111 9.89 7.40 -10.22
N PHE A 112 9.69 7.91 -9.00
CA PHE A 112 9.11 7.21 -7.88
C PHE A 112 7.92 7.97 -7.30
N ILE A 113 7.02 7.27 -6.60
CA ILE A 113 5.72 7.86 -6.24
C ILE A 113 5.84 9.09 -5.34
N ALA A 114 6.83 9.16 -4.47
CA ALA A 114 7.06 10.30 -3.58
C ALA A 114 8.15 11.28 -4.07
N GLY A 115 8.87 10.98 -5.17
CA GLY A 115 9.93 11.89 -5.64
C GLY A 115 10.95 11.25 -6.58
N GLN A 116 12.23 11.57 -6.37
CA GLN A 116 13.32 11.17 -7.25
C GLN A 116 13.97 9.83 -6.85
N GLN A 117 13.75 9.37 -5.64
CA GLN A 117 14.36 8.14 -5.11
C GLN A 117 13.29 7.18 -4.62
N LEU A 118 13.64 5.89 -4.61
CA LEU A 118 12.82 4.84 -4.02
C LEU A 118 12.54 5.18 -2.55
N SER A 119 11.31 5.01 -2.13
CA SER A 119 10.87 5.30 -0.77
C SER A 119 9.96 4.20 -0.24
N PHE A 120 9.62 4.28 1.04
CA PHE A 120 8.66 3.37 1.66
C PHE A 120 7.27 3.42 0.98
N ALA A 121 6.88 4.56 0.44
CA ALA A 121 5.63 4.71 -0.32
C ALA A 121 5.62 3.86 -1.61
N ASP A 122 6.78 3.65 -2.25
CA ASP A 122 6.89 2.78 -3.41
C ASP A 122 6.76 1.30 -3.02
N ILE A 123 7.31 0.91 -1.88
CA ILE A 123 7.15 -0.44 -1.31
C ILE A 123 5.68 -0.72 -1.02
N ASP A 124 4.97 0.22 -0.38
CA ASP A 124 3.52 0.10 -0.14
C ASP A 124 2.74 -0.04 -1.44
N LEU A 125 3.05 0.78 -2.45
CA LEU A 125 2.36 0.72 -3.73
C LEU A 125 2.59 -0.64 -4.43
N LEU A 126 3.81 -1.17 -4.43
CA LEU A 126 4.11 -2.52 -4.95
C LEU A 126 3.34 -3.61 -4.20
N ALA A 127 3.30 -3.54 -2.88
CA ALA A 127 2.56 -4.49 -2.04
C ALA A 127 1.07 -4.45 -2.35
N VAL A 128 0.50 -3.25 -2.48
CA VAL A 128 -0.94 -3.07 -2.79
C VAL A 128 -1.27 -3.55 -4.21
N LEU A 129 -0.42 -3.32 -5.21
CA LEU A 129 -0.63 -3.86 -6.57
C LEU A 129 -0.60 -5.39 -6.56
N THR A 130 0.31 -6.00 -5.80
CA THR A 130 0.37 -7.45 -5.63
C THR A 130 -0.90 -7.98 -4.95
N PHE A 131 -1.37 -7.29 -3.92
CA PHE A 131 -2.63 -7.63 -3.25
C PHE A 131 -3.84 -7.46 -4.17
N ALA A 132 -3.92 -6.39 -4.95
CA ALA A 132 -5.00 -6.13 -5.90
C ALA A 132 -5.10 -7.23 -6.98
N LYS A 133 -3.97 -7.67 -7.50
CA LYS A 133 -3.89 -8.78 -8.45
C LYS A 133 -4.44 -10.07 -7.83
N TRP A 134 -4.01 -10.41 -6.64
CA TRP A 134 -4.41 -11.65 -5.97
C TRP A 134 -5.85 -11.58 -5.47
N ALA A 135 -6.24 -10.52 -4.76
CA ALA A 135 -7.50 -10.42 -4.03
C ALA A 135 -8.66 -9.94 -4.90
N ALA A 136 -8.46 -8.85 -5.65
CA ALA A 136 -9.50 -8.22 -6.48
C ALA A 136 -9.43 -8.63 -7.96
N LYS A 137 -8.47 -9.47 -8.35
CA LYS A 137 -8.21 -9.85 -9.75
C LYS A 137 -8.05 -8.62 -10.66
N THR A 138 -7.45 -7.55 -10.12
CA THR A 138 -7.28 -6.28 -10.80
C THR A 138 -5.79 -5.98 -10.97
N GLU A 139 -5.41 -5.68 -12.19
CA GLU A 139 -4.05 -5.24 -12.56
C GLU A 139 -4.14 -3.89 -13.30
N PRO A 140 -3.05 -3.11 -13.32
CA PRO A 140 -2.97 -1.95 -14.20
C PRO A 140 -3.21 -2.36 -15.66
N ARG A 141 -3.98 -1.55 -16.40
CA ARG A 141 -4.20 -1.77 -17.82
C ARG A 141 -2.93 -1.46 -18.63
N ASP A 142 -2.84 -2.00 -19.84
CA ASP A 142 -1.69 -1.81 -20.73
C ASP A 142 -1.46 -0.34 -21.13
N ASP A 143 -2.51 0.47 -21.11
CA ASP A 143 -2.44 1.92 -21.38
C ASP A 143 -1.90 2.75 -20.21
N MET A 144 -1.73 2.16 -19.04
CA MET A 144 -1.13 2.80 -17.86
C MET A 144 0.39 2.71 -17.89
N SER A 145 1.00 3.23 -18.94
CA SER A 145 2.43 3.07 -19.25
C SER A 145 3.36 3.60 -18.16
N ASN A 146 3.01 4.72 -17.50
CA ASN A 146 3.83 5.30 -16.44
C ASN A 146 3.86 4.40 -15.19
N LEU A 147 2.71 3.85 -14.82
CA LEU A 147 2.59 2.93 -13.69
C LEU A 147 3.33 1.60 -13.95
N LEU A 148 3.24 1.09 -15.18
CA LEU A 148 3.94 -0.13 -15.58
C LEU A 148 5.47 0.08 -15.59
N ALA A 149 5.96 1.18 -16.15
CA ALA A 149 7.38 1.54 -16.15
C ALA A 149 7.90 1.80 -14.73
N TRP A 150 7.12 2.46 -13.88
CA TRP A 150 7.45 2.64 -12.46
C TRP A 150 7.56 1.27 -11.75
N ARG A 151 6.63 0.36 -11.96
CA ARG A 151 6.64 -0.97 -11.32
C ARG A 151 7.93 -1.73 -11.62
N GLN A 152 8.36 -1.71 -12.89
CA GLN A 152 9.62 -2.33 -13.28
C GLN A 152 10.79 -1.67 -12.54
N ARG A 153 10.92 -0.34 -12.61
CA ARG A 153 11.99 0.43 -11.98
C ARG A 153 12.06 0.23 -10.47
N ALA A 154 10.92 0.28 -9.78
CA ALA A 154 10.85 0.09 -8.34
C ALA A 154 11.24 -1.34 -7.93
N THR A 155 10.83 -2.33 -8.71
CA THR A 155 11.23 -3.73 -8.48
C THR A 155 12.74 -3.92 -8.67
N GLU A 156 13.33 -3.36 -9.72
CA GLU A 156 14.77 -3.41 -9.96
C GLU A 156 15.56 -2.72 -8.83
N ALA A 157 15.13 -1.54 -8.38
CA ALA A 157 15.77 -0.81 -7.30
C ALA A 157 15.78 -1.59 -5.98
N LEU A 158 14.69 -2.30 -5.66
CA LEU A 158 14.63 -3.17 -4.47
C LEU A 158 15.60 -4.36 -4.55
N HIS A 159 15.79 -4.95 -5.73
CA HIS A 159 16.68 -6.09 -5.91
C HIS A 159 18.16 -5.69 -5.90
N THR A 160 18.49 -4.51 -6.37
CA THR A 160 19.88 -4.03 -6.44
C THR A 160 20.33 -3.41 -5.12
N GLY A 161 19.44 -3.20 -4.17
CA GLY A 161 19.75 -2.56 -2.88
C GLY A 161 20.14 -1.09 -3.03
N ALA A 162 19.71 -0.49 -4.15
CA ALA A 162 19.97 0.92 -4.46
C ALA A 162 19.08 1.85 -3.64
#